data_8ba4e78834a6a84863aa2243919810a2
#
_entry.id   8ba4e78834a6a84863aa2243919810a2
#
_cell.length_a   1.000
_cell.length_b   1.000
_cell.length_c   1.000
_cell.angle_alpha   90.00
_cell.angle_beta   90.00
_cell.angle_gamma   90.00
#
_symmetry.space_group_name_H-M   'P 1'
#
loop_
_entity.id
_entity.type
_entity.pdbx_description
1 polymer ?
#
loop_
_entity_poly.entity_id
_entity_poly.type
_entity_poly.pdbx_seq_one_letter_code
_entity_poly.pdbx_strand_id
1 'polypeptide(L)'
;MKLAMGIYDAPEKQAQPVFYLEPLKNNVAVFGGPMSGKTTFIKTLLVRLHQREQIPNESIYIIDFSGNMGEYSKLPNVCACFDNSNEENVKRVFKAVEAQLAKNVRLLKGQSFVGCEFKNQKTDIRHIIFIIENFNSFLADERYDSYQEVLMKLCRDGLSKGLTVVFTANDCSGISRWLPNFRQKIAFDMPKEGYMEIFGSKVGDLMKLPGRGYLNVNESVYEFQAFLPFVKEEHASLSKIMKQFKGKTNANRLVAFDEELSIQNYGAYSASSKSYEDDSLVLGDDSVIIGLDYYEHQPVAINFDESRSLAIYGKRQFGKTNVLRLIRNEIKKKHGKEYRFLISG
;
A
#
# COMPACT_ATOMS: atom_id res chain seq x y z
N MET A 1 -0.07 -2.89 -19.10
CA MET A 1 -1.21 -3.38 -18.29
C MET A 1 -2.42 -2.50 -18.58
N LYS A 2 -3.56 -3.10 -18.99
CA LYS A 2 -4.85 -2.42 -19.16
C LYS A 2 -5.90 -3.17 -18.35
N LEU A 3 -6.66 -2.44 -17.52
CA LEU A 3 -7.67 -3.00 -16.64
C LEU A 3 -9.05 -2.47 -17.05
N ALA A 4 -9.96 -3.34 -17.46
CA ALA A 4 -11.31 -2.96 -17.82
C ALA A 4 -12.10 -2.53 -16.58
N MET A 5 -12.52 -1.26 -16.55
CA MET A 5 -13.13 -0.66 -15.36
C MET A 5 -14.58 -0.20 -15.56
N GLY A 6 -15.06 -0.15 -16.77
CA GLY A 6 -16.41 0.32 -17.10
C GLY A 6 -16.60 0.45 -18.60
N ILE A 7 -17.73 1.03 -18.97
CA ILE A 7 -18.04 1.45 -20.34
C ILE A 7 -18.30 2.94 -20.36
N TYR A 8 -17.92 3.63 -21.44
CA TYR A 8 -18.24 5.05 -21.63
C TYR A 8 -19.05 5.25 -22.91
N ASP A 9 -19.85 6.29 -22.92
CA ASP A 9 -20.67 6.63 -24.08
C ASP A 9 -19.90 7.54 -25.02
N ALA A 10 -19.73 7.12 -26.27
CA ALA A 10 -19.08 7.87 -27.35
C ALA A 10 -20.08 8.13 -28.48
N PRO A 11 -20.97 9.12 -28.34
CA PRO A 11 -22.05 9.38 -29.31
C PRO A 11 -21.53 9.66 -30.72
N GLU A 12 -20.39 10.31 -30.84
CA GLU A 12 -19.74 10.63 -32.11
C GLU A 12 -19.30 9.37 -32.88
N LYS A 13 -19.14 8.24 -32.17
CA LYS A 13 -18.80 6.92 -32.76
C LYS A 13 -19.97 5.95 -32.80
N GLN A 14 -21.12 6.38 -32.27
CA GLN A 14 -22.30 5.51 -32.07
C GLN A 14 -21.92 4.20 -31.34
N ALA A 15 -21.08 4.29 -30.30
CA ALA A 15 -20.48 3.15 -29.62
C ALA A 15 -20.38 3.38 -28.13
N GLN A 16 -20.35 2.27 -27.37
CA GLN A 16 -20.09 2.25 -25.94
C GLN A 16 -18.80 1.45 -25.66
N PRO A 17 -17.62 2.05 -25.86
CA PRO A 17 -16.36 1.35 -25.67
C PRO A 17 -16.08 1.04 -24.20
N VAL A 18 -15.23 0.01 -23.99
CA VAL A 18 -14.73 -0.30 -22.66
C VAL A 18 -13.70 0.75 -22.24
N PHE A 19 -13.86 1.28 -21.03
CA PHE A 19 -12.88 2.12 -20.39
C PHE A 19 -11.81 1.27 -19.70
N TYR A 20 -10.56 1.58 -19.98
CA TYR A 20 -9.41 0.90 -19.38
C TYR A 20 -8.58 1.85 -18.51
N LEU A 21 -8.30 1.44 -17.27
CA LEU A 21 -7.19 2.03 -16.52
C LEU A 21 -5.86 1.47 -17.03
N GLU A 22 -4.87 2.37 -17.13
CA GLU A 22 -3.50 2.04 -17.48
C GLU A 22 -2.54 2.47 -16.37
N PRO A 23 -2.55 1.79 -15.21
CA PRO A 23 -1.79 2.22 -14.03
C PRO A 23 -0.27 2.21 -14.22
N LEU A 24 0.27 1.47 -15.21
CA LEU A 24 1.69 1.55 -15.55
C LEU A 24 2.09 2.87 -16.22
N LYS A 25 1.14 3.62 -16.74
CA LYS A 25 1.40 4.85 -17.49
C LYS A 25 0.90 6.11 -16.81
N ASN A 26 -0.05 5.96 -15.88
CA ASN A 26 -0.76 7.09 -15.32
C ASN A 26 -1.04 6.91 -13.83
N ASN A 27 -0.85 7.97 -13.07
CA ASN A 27 -1.53 8.10 -11.78
C ASN A 27 -3.03 8.33 -12.00
N VAL A 28 -3.84 7.94 -11.03
CA VAL A 28 -5.31 7.92 -11.15
C VAL A 28 -5.94 8.74 -10.02
N ALA A 29 -6.78 9.69 -10.39
CA ALA A 29 -7.58 10.48 -9.45
C ALA A 29 -9.06 10.16 -9.60
N VAL A 30 -9.71 9.80 -8.49
CA VAL A 30 -11.12 9.39 -8.46
C VAL A 30 -11.89 10.31 -7.53
N PHE A 31 -12.80 11.08 -8.09
CA PHE A 31 -13.62 12.06 -7.38
C PHE A 31 -15.08 11.63 -7.27
N GLY A 32 -15.81 12.22 -6.33
CA GLY A 32 -17.25 12.06 -6.22
C GLY A 32 -17.75 12.24 -4.79
N GLY A 33 -19.00 12.62 -4.62
CA GLY A 33 -19.64 12.76 -3.31
C GLY A 33 -19.75 11.44 -2.54
N PRO A 34 -20.26 11.48 -1.32
CA PRO A 34 -20.58 10.27 -0.55
C PRO A 34 -21.48 9.32 -1.34
N MET A 35 -21.26 8.02 -1.19
CA MET A 35 -22.05 6.94 -1.83
C MET A 35 -22.09 6.96 -3.37
N SER A 36 -21.26 7.77 -4.03
CA SER A 36 -21.20 7.87 -5.50
C SER A 36 -20.56 6.67 -6.21
N GLY A 37 -19.83 5.80 -5.48
CA GLY A 37 -19.20 4.59 -6.01
C GLY A 37 -17.67 4.59 -6.01
N LYS A 38 -16.99 5.63 -5.45
CA LYS A 38 -15.51 5.71 -5.38
C LYS A 38 -14.86 4.47 -4.80
N THR A 39 -15.25 4.08 -3.59
CA THR A 39 -14.71 2.90 -2.89
C THR A 39 -14.98 1.62 -3.66
N THR A 40 -16.16 1.48 -4.26
CA THR A 40 -16.50 0.35 -5.14
C THR A 40 -15.58 0.30 -6.36
N PHE A 41 -15.24 1.45 -6.93
CA PHE A 41 -14.30 1.54 -8.05
C PHE A 41 -12.89 1.07 -7.65
N ILE A 42 -12.39 1.45 -6.46
CA ILE A 42 -11.12 0.94 -5.94
C ILE A 42 -11.19 -0.57 -5.70
N LYS A 43 -12.27 -1.08 -5.13
CA LYS A 43 -12.49 -2.52 -4.97
C LYS A 43 -12.47 -3.24 -6.32
N THR A 44 -13.11 -2.67 -7.35
CA THR A 44 -13.05 -3.20 -8.72
C THR A 44 -11.61 -3.22 -9.25
N LEU A 45 -10.85 -2.14 -9.05
CA LEU A 45 -9.42 -2.09 -9.42
C LEU A 45 -8.63 -3.24 -8.78
N LEU A 46 -8.78 -3.46 -7.46
CA LEU A 46 -8.11 -4.54 -6.74
C LEU A 46 -8.48 -5.91 -7.30
N VAL A 47 -9.76 -6.16 -7.58
CA VAL A 47 -10.22 -7.42 -8.18
C VAL A 47 -9.65 -7.62 -9.58
N ARG A 48 -9.68 -6.58 -10.43
CA ARG A 48 -9.15 -6.66 -11.80
C ARG A 48 -7.66 -6.93 -11.85
N LEU A 49 -6.90 -6.42 -10.89
CA LEU A 49 -5.48 -6.75 -10.74
C LEU A 49 -5.25 -8.24 -10.50
N HIS A 50 -6.17 -8.93 -9.79
CA HIS A 50 -6.07 -10.35 -9.47
C HIS A 50 -6.79 -11.28 -10.48
N GLN A 51 -7.57 -10.76 -11.40
CA GLN A 51 -8.27 -11.56 -12.42
C GLN A 51 -7.43 -11.80 -13.69
N ARG A 52 -6.18 -11.35 -13.72
CA ARG A 52 -5.27 -11.56 -14.85
C ARG A 52 -4.75 -13.00 -14.84
N GLU A 53 -4.41 -13.53 -16.01
CA GLU A 53 -3.84 -14.89 -16.16
C GLU A 53 -2.46 -15.02 -15.53
N GLN A 54 -1.69 -13.93 -15.47
CA GLN A 54 -0.35 -13.91 -14.89
C GLN A 54 -0.42 -13.72 -13.38
N ILE A 55 0.52 -14.34 -12.66
CA ILE A 55 0.71 -14.10 -11.22
C ILE A 55 0.97 -12.61 -11.02
N PRO A 56 0.17 -11.93 -10.19
CA PRO A 56 0.35 -10.51 -9.96
C PRO A 56 1.73 -10.22 -9.36
N ASN A 57 2.48 -9.32 -9.97
CA ASN A 57 3.79 -8.85 -9.49
C ASN A 57 3.72 -7.43 -8.91
N GLU A 58 2.53 -7.05 -8.47
CA GLU A 58 2.31 -5.77 -7.82
C GLU A 58 2.54 -5.87 -6.31
N SER A 59 3.00 -4.75 -5.73
CA SER A 59 2.97 -4.50 -4.29
C SER A 59 1.98 -3.37 -4.04
N ILE A 60 0.86 -3.69 -3.40
CA ILE A 60 -0.25 -2.75 -3.19
C ILE A 60 -0.21 -2.25 -1.75
N TYR A 61 -0.16 -0.93 -1.58
CA TYR A 61 -0.20 -0.25 -0.29
C TYR A 61 -1.42 0.64 -0.23
N ILE A 62 -2.19 0.57 0.84
CA ILE A 62 -3.46 1.29 0.99
C ILE A 62 -3.44 2.06 2.32
N ILE A 63 -3.72 3.35 2.26
CA ILE A 63 -4.11 4.15 3.42
C ILE A 63 -5.61 4.42 3.28
N ASP A 64 -6.40 3.84 4.18
CA ASP A 64 -7.86 3.83 4.12
C ASP A 64 -8.46 4.79 5.16
N PHE A 65 -8.52 6.08 4.83
CA PHE A 65 -9.16 7.08 5.71
C PHE A 65 -10.67 6.93 5.83
N SER A 66 -11.28 6.07 5.04
CA SER A 66 -12.73 5.81 5.08
C SER A 66 -13.10 4.53 5.82
N GLY A 67 -12.14 3.64 6.13
CA GLY A 67 -12.36 2.38 6.83
C GLY A 67 -13.18 1.34 6.04
N ASN A 68 -13.23 1.46 4.71
CA ASN A 68 -14.14 0.68 3.88
C ASN A 68 -13.49 -0.48 3.10
N MET A 69 -12.17 -0.69 3.23
CA MET A 69 -11.47 -1.73 2.46
C MET A 69 -11.70 -3.15 2.98
N GLY A 70 -11.99 -3.32 4.28
CA GLY A 70 -12.42 -4.57 4.89
C GLY A 70 -11.68 -5.83 4.39
N GLU A 71 -12.40 -6.77 3.77
CA GLU A 71 -11.82 -8.03 3.27
C GLU A 71 -10.88 -7.87 2.08
N TYR A 72 -10.97 -6.77 1.33
CA TYR A 72 -10.06 -6.48 0.21
C TYR A 72 -8.62 -6.27 0.68
N SER A 73 -8.44 -5.85 1.93
CA SER A 73 -7.12 -5.76 2.57
C SER A 73 -6.39 -7.11 2.64
N LYS A 74 -7.13 -8.22 2.58
CA LYS A 74 -6.60 -9.58 2.68
C LYS A 74 -6.15 -10.15 1.33
N LEU A 75 -6.36 -9.45 0.22
CA LEU A 75 -5.93 -9.90 -1.09
C LEU A 75 -4.41 -10.12 -1.15
N PRO A 76 -3.93 -11.12 -1.92
CA PRO A 76 -2.56 -11.62 -1.84
C PRO A 76 -1.45 -10.60 -2.04
N ASN A 77 -1.68 -9.57 -2.86
CA ASN A 77 -0.68 -8.55 -3.18
C ASN A 77 -0.86 -7.25 -2.40
N VAL A 78 -1.80 -7.20 -1.47
CA VAL A 78 -1.96 -6.07 -0.56
C VAL A 78 -0.93 -6.21 0.54
N CYS A 79 0.14 -5.42 0.43
CA CYS A 79 1.26 -5.39 1.38
C CYS A 79 0.89 -4.68 2.68
N ALA A 80 0.06 -3.64 2.58
CA ALA A 80 -0.45 -2.90 3.73
C ALA A 80 -1.83 -2.33 3.43
N CYS A 81 -2.68 -2.31 4.44
CA CYS A 81 -3.94 -1.57 4.43
C CYS A 81 -4.20 -1.10 5.85
N PHE A 82 -3.96 0.18 6.11
CA PHE A 82 -4.14 0.78 7.42
C PHE A 82 -5.06 1.99 7.32
N ASP A 83 -5.85 2.18 8.35
CA ASP A 83 -6.61 3.41 8.56
C ASP A 83 -5.76 4.48 9.26
N ASN A 84 -6.37 5.62 9.57
CA ASN A 84 -5.72 6.74 10.25
C ASN A 84 -5.78 6.66 11.79
N SER A 85 -6.21 5.55 12.34
CA SER A 85 -6.30 5.36 13.81
C SER A 85 -4.91 5.39 14.47
N ASN A 86 -3.90 4.89 13.75
CA ASN A 86 -2.52 4.87 14.20
C ASN A 86 -1.60 5.57 13.19
N GLU A 87 -1.11 6.76 13.54
CA GLU A 87 -0.19 7.55 12.73
C GLU A 87 1.06 6.77 12.32
N GLU A 88 1.60 5.96 13.21
CA GLU A 88 2.81 5.19 12.96
C GLU A 88 2.62 4.14 11.85
N ASN A 89 1.44 3.56 11.73
CA ASN A 89 1.14 2.64 10.64
C ASN A 89 1.16 3.36 9.28
N VAL A 90 0.64 4.58 9.21
CA VAL A 90 0.70 5.40 7.99
C VAL A 90 2.14 5.75 7.64
N LYS A 91 2.96 6.14 8.61
CA LYS A 91 4.40 6.41 8.43
C LYS A 91 5.14 5.19 7.90
N ARG A 92 4.81 4.00 8.41
CA ARG A 92 5.39 2.72 7.94
C ARG A 92 5.05 2.43 6.50
N VAL A 93 3.82 2.73 6.07
CA VAL A 93 3.42 2.58 4.65
C VAL A 93 4.29 3.46 3.77
N PHE A 94 4.47 4.74 4.10
CA PHE A 94 5.33 5.63 3.32
C PHE A 94 6.76 5.10 3.23
N LYS A 95 7.36 4.68 4.35
CA LYS A 95 8.70 4.10 4.35
C LYS A 95 8.81 2.83 3.52
N ALA A 96 7.82 1.94 3.58
CA ALA A 96 7.82 0.72 2.78
C ALA A 96 7.71 1.02 1.27
N VAL A 97 6.89 2.00 0.89
CA VAL A 97 6.78 2.46 -0.50
C VAL A 97 8.11 3.03 -0.98
N GLU A 98 8.76 3.90 -0.17
CA GLU A 98 10.06 4.48 -0.51
C GLU A 98 11.17 3.43 -0.60
N ALA A 99 11.21 2.47 0.34
CA ALA A 99 12.17 1.37 0.33
C ALA A 99 12.03 0.48 -0.91
N GLN A 100 10.80 0.08 -1.25
CA GLN A 100 10.53 -0.70 -2.46
C GLN A 100 10.87 0.10 -3.73
N LEU A 101 10.57 1.40 -3.75
CA LEU A 101 10.91 2.29 -4.86
C LEU A 101 12.43 2.42 -5.02
N ALA A 102 13.18 2.54 -3.92
CA ALA A 102 14.64 2.57 -3.93
C ALA A 102 15.23 1.25 -4.45
N LYS A 103 14.63 0.09 -4.10
CA LYS A 103 14.98 -1.22 -4.66
C LYS A 103 14.75 -1.23 -6.18
N ASN A 104 13.61 -0.78 -6.66
CA ASN A 104 13.32 -0.67 -8.09
C ASN A 104 14.36 0.18 -8.81
N VAL A 105 14.70 1.36 -8.27
CA VAL A 105 15.69 2.28 -8.87
C VAL A 105 17.06 1.60 -9.03
N ARG A 106 17.53 0.86 -8.03
CA ARG A 106 18.79 0.12 -8.10
C ARG A 106 18.76 -0.96 -9.20
N LEU A 107 17.64 -1.70 -9.30
CA LEU A 107 17.49 -2.78 -10.27
C LEU A 107 17.29 -2.26 -11.70
N LEU A 108 16.65 -1.09 -11.87
CA LEU A 108 16.42 -0.45 -13.16
C LEU A 108 17.70 0.09 -13.81
N LYS A 109 18.76 0.36 -13.05
CA LYS A 109 20.06 0.84 -13.56
C LYS A 109 19.93 1.99 -14.56
N GLY A 110 19.05 2.95 -14.27
CA GLY A 110 18.78 4.12 -15.13
C GLY A 110 17.76 3.90 -16.26
N GLN A 111 17.22 2.70 -16.42
CA GLN A 111 16.15 2.43 -17.38
C GLN A 111 14.77 2.82 -16.79
N SER A 112 13.81 3.09 -17.68
CA SER A 112 12.42 3.28 -17.24
C SER A 112 11.75 1.94 -16.95
N PHE A 113 10.91 1.90 -15.91
CA PHE A 113 10.14 0.71 -15.52
C PHE A 113 9.31 0.15 -16.66
N VAL A 114 8.59 0.99 -17.40
CA VAL A 114 7.75 0.57 -18.55
C VAL A 114 8.58 -0.12 -19.64
N GLY A 115 9.83 0.31 -19.84
CA GLY A 115 10.72 -0.33 -20.81
C GLY A 115 11.26 -1.68 -20.35
N CYS A 116 11.34 -1.93 -19.05
CA CYS A 116 11.85 -3.17 -18.47
C CYS A 116 10.79 -4.25 -18.33
N GLU A 117 9.52 -3.89 -18.06
CA GLU A 117 8.41 -4.83 -17.89
C GLU A 117 8.22 -5.74 -19.11
N PHE A 118 8.46 -5.20 -20.30
CA PHE A 118 8.29 -5.95 -21.57
C PHE A 118 9.50 -6.84 -21.93
N LYS A 119 10.64 -6.68 -21.25
CA LYS A 119 11.87 -7.38 -21.64
C LYS A 119 12.24 -8.58 -20.80
N ASN A 120 11.79 -8.67 -19.54
CA ASN A 120 12.21 -9.75 -18.64
C ASN A 120 11.14 -10.13 -17.60
N GLN A 121 10.54 -11.29 -17.76
CA GLN A 121 9.63 -11.90 -16.77
C GLN A 121 10.33 -12.39 -15.47
N LYS A 122 11.64 -12.19 -15.32
CA LYS A 122 12.45 -12.71 -14.19
C LYS A 122 13.07 -11.63 -13.31
N THR A 123 12.61 -10.38 -13.38
CA THR A 123 13.18 -9.32 -12.55
C THR A 123 12.42 -9.18 -11.24
N ASP A 124 13.13 -9.04 -10.12
CA ASP A 124 12.60 -8.68 -8.78
C ASP A 124 12.03 -7.26 -8.71
N ILE A 125 11.93 -6.56 -9.85
CA ILE A 125 11.33 -5.24 -9.96
C ILE A 125 9.81 -5.38 -9.85
N ARG A 126 9.21 -4.69 -8.87
CA ARG A 126 7.78 -4.75 -8.62
C ARG A 126 7.08 -3.47 -9.01
N HIS A 127 5.90 -3.59 -9.61
CA HIS A 127 5.01 -2.46 -9.77
C HIS A 127 4.36 -2.13 -8.42
N ILE A 128 4.59 -0.92 -7.94
CA ILE A 128 4.01 -0.41 -6.69
C ILE A 128 2.72 0.31 -7.02
N ILE A 129 1.62 -0.05 -6.37
CA ILE A 129 0.35 0.68 -6.44
C ILE A 129 0.07 1.23 -5.05
N PHE A 130 0.16 2.56 -4.92
CA PHE A 130 -0.08 3.25 -3.67
C PHE A 130 -1.44 3.94 -3.72
N ILE A 131 -2.37 3.49 -2.88
CA ILE A 131 -3.76 3.94 -2.84
C ILE A 131 -4.00 4.76 -1.58
N ILE A 132 -4.57 5.94 -1.72
CA ILE A 132 -5.03 6.78 -0.61
C ILE A 132 -6.53 6.98 -0.76
N GLU A 133 -7.30 6.31 0.09
CA GLU A 133 -8.76 6.43 0.12
C GLU A 133 -9.13 7.64 0.98
N ASN A 134 -9.93 8.57 0.43
CA ASN A 134 -10.30 9.85 1.02
C ASN A 134 -9.10 10.81 1.24
N PHE A 135 -8.55 11.26 0.13
CA PHE A 135 -7.37 12.14 0.09
C PHE A 135 -7.61 13.51 0.76
N ASN A 136 -8.85 14.02 0.76
CA ASN A 136 -9.19 15.24 1.50
C ASN A 136 -8.87 15.08 2.99
N SER A 137 -9.17 13.93 3.60
CA SER A 137 -8.86 13.66 5.01
C SER A 137 -7.35 13.56 5.26
N PHE A 138 -6.58 12.99 4.32
CA PHE A 138 -5.12 12.98 4.41
C PHE A 138 -4.53 14.39 4.37
N LEU A 139 -5.04 15.27 3.51
CA LEU A 139 -4.56 16.65 3.38
C LEU A 139 -4.96 17.55 4.55
N ALA A 140 -6.07 17.24 5.21
CA ALA A 140 -6.60 18.01 6.34
C ALA A 140 -5.97 17.63 7.70
N ASP A 141 -5.26 16.51 7.76
CA ASP A 141 -4.70 15.99 9.00
C ASP A 141 -3.23 16.45 9.16
N GLU A 142 -3.00 17.40 10.06
CA GLU A 142 -1.69 17.99 10.34
C GLU A 142 -0.59 16.97 10.67
N ARG A 143 -0.95 15.79 11.19
CA ARG A 143 0.01 14.71 11.46
C ARG A 143 0.77 14.26 10.21
N TYR A 144 0.18 14.47 9.02
CA TYR A 144 0.74 14.02 7.75
C TYR A 144 1.31 15.13 6.87
N ASP A 145 1.40 16.37 7.36
CA ASP A 145 1.91 17.50 6.59
C ASP A 145 3.30 17.25 6.00
N SER A 146 4.21 16.68 6.80
CA SER A 146 5.56 16.32 6.36
C SER A 146 5.57 15.29 5.22
N TYR A 147 4.52 14.48 5.09
CA TYR A 147 4.39 13.48 4.02
C TYR A 147 3.78 14.03 2.73
N GLN A 148 3.17 15.20 2.75
CA GLN A 148 2.63 15.81 1.54
C GLN A 148 3.72 16.11 0.50
N GLU A 149 4.88 16.61 0.91
CA GLU A 149 6.02 16.85 0.00
C GLU A 149 6.59 15.53 -0.56
N VAL A 150 6.73 14.52 0.30
CA VAL A 150 7.16 13.17 -0.10
C VAL A 150 6.20 12.61 -1.14
N LEU A 151 4.89 12.66 -0.87
CA LEU A 151 3.87 12.17 -1.79
C LEU A 151 3.86 12.93 -3.12
N MET A 152 4.02 14.27 -3.08
CA MET A 152 4.10 15.08 -4.30
C MET A 152 5.27 14.63 -5.20
N LYS A 153 6.43 14.34 -4.60
CA LYS A 153 7.58 13.79 -5.31
C LYS A 153 7.30 12.39 -5.87
N LEU A 154 6.63 11.54 -5.09
CA LEU A 154 6.21 10.21 -5.54
C LEU A 154 5.25 10.29 -6.73
N CYS A 155 4.26 11.20 -6.70
CA CYS A 155 3.33 11.42 -7.81
C CYS A 155 4.02 11.89 -9.09
N ARG A 156 5.03 12.77 -8.96
CA ARG A 156 5.73 13.36 -10.11
C ARG A 156 6.73 12.38 -10.74
N ASP A 157 7.54 11.72 -9.92
CA ASP A 157 8.73 10.99 -10.36
C ASP A 157 8.55 9.46 -10.33
N GLY A 158 7.46 8.97 -9.72
CA GLY A 158 7.27 7.56 -9.39
C GLY A 158 6.99 6.66 -10.58
N LEU A 159 6.21 7.13 -11.56
CA LEU A 159 5.77 6.31 -12.71
C LEU A 159 6.96 5.70 -13.48
N SER A 160 8.01 6.48 -13.72
CA SER A 160 9.21 5.99 -14.42
C SER A 160 9.97 4.91 -13.63
N LYS A 161 9.72 4.81 -12.33
CA LYS A 161 10.36 3.89 -11.38
C LYS A 161 9.44 2.73 -10.96
N GLY A 162 8.24 2.66 -11.57
CA GLY A 162 7.27 1.60 -11.31
C GLY A 162 6.34 1.88 -10.12
N LEU A 163 6.09 3.13 -9.77
CA LEU A 163 5.10 3.51 -8.77
C LEU A 163 3.94 4.25 -9.43
N THR A 164 2.74 3.78 -9.17
CA THR A 164 1.48 4.43 -9.50
C THR A 164 0.79 4.87 -8.23
N VAL A 165 0.40 6.13 -8.17
CA VAL A 165 -0.43 6.67 -7.09
C VAL A 165 -1.88 6.73 -7.54
N VAL A 166 -2.77 6.25 -6.69
CA VAL A 166 -4.22 6.29 -6.88
C VAL A 166 -4.82 6.96 -5.65
N PHE A 167 -5.68 7.95 -5.83
CA PHE A 167 -6.43 8.48 -4.69
C PHE A 167 -7.93 8.59 -4.99
N THR A 168 -8.73 8.57 -3.93
CA THR A 168 -10.13 8.98 -3.97
C THR A 168 -10.31 10.29 -3.21
N ALA A 169 -11.21 11.16 -3.67
CA ALA A 169 -11.53 12.42 -3.03
C ALA A 169 -13.01 12.75 -3.14
N ASN A 170 -13.53 13.49 -2.17
CA ASN A 170 -14.93 13.93 -2.18
C ASN A 170 -15.15 15.13 -3.10
N ASP A 171 -14.19 16.03 -3.15
CA ASP A 171 -14.18 17.26 -3.93
C ASP A 171 -12.73 17.69 -4.26
N CYS A 172 -12.57 18.84 -4.85
CA CYS A 172 -11.26 19.38 -5.26
C CYS A 172 -10.57 20.22 -4.18
N SER A 173 -11.13 20.35 -2.98
CA SER A 173 -10.59 21.20 -1.92
C SER A 173 -9.16 20.80 -1.55
N GLY A 174 -8.21 21.71 -1.75
CA GLY A 174 -6.78 21.48 -1.49
C GLY A 174 -6.08 20.57 -2.50
N ILE A 175 -6.79 20.08 -3.54
CA ILE A 175 -6.27 19.06 -4.46
C ILE A 175 -5.78 19.66 -5.78
N SER A 176 -6.17 20.85 -6.15
CA SER A 176 -5.87 21.47 -7.47
C SER A 176 -4.38 21.39 -7.84
N ARG A 177 -3.48 21.62 -6.87
CA ARG A 177 -2.02 21.53 -7.09
C ARG A 177 -1.52 20.13 -7.43
N TRP A 178 -2.31 19.07 -7.14
CA TRP A 178 -1.96 17.68 -7.39
C TRP A 178 -2.39 17.20 -8.77
N LEU A 179 -3.47 17.77 -9.33
CA LEU A 179 -4.12 17.35 -10.57
C LEU A 179 -3.19 17.20 -11.78
N PRO A 180 -2.15 18.05 -11.97
CA PRO A 180 -1.23 17.91 -13.09
C PRO A 180 -0.48 16.57 -13.13
N ASN A 181 -0.32 15.89 -11.96
CA ASN A 181 0.35 14.61 -11.88
C ASN A 181 -0.57 13.41 -12.18
N PHE A 182 -1.88 13.65 -12.39
CA PHE A 182 -2.89 12.62 -12.58
C PHE A 182 -3.54 12.77 -13.96
N ARG A 183 -3.12 11.95 -14.91
CA ARG A 183 -3.65 12.01 -16.27
C ARG A 183 -5.00 11.29 -16.42
N GLN A 184 -5.20 10.16 -15.72
CA GLN A 184 -6.50 9.49 -15.67
C GLN A 184 -7.32 10.06 -14.51
N LYS A 185 -8.38 10.76 -14.86
CA LYS A 185 -9.30 11.39 -13.91
C LYS A 185 -10.69 10.81 -14.11
N ILE A 186 -11.30 10.41 -13.01
CA ILE A 186 -12.65 9.86 -12.95
C ILE A 186 -13.44 10.71 -11.95
N ALA A 187 -14.62 11.15 -12.29
CA ALA A 187 -15.47 11.91 -11.37
C ALA A 187 -16.90 11.33 -11.42
N PHE A 188 -17.29 10.70 -10.32
CA PHE A 188 -18.66 10.26 -10.06
C PHE A 188 -19.54 11.45 -9.68
N ASP A 189 -20.78 11.19 -9.27
CA ASP A 189 -21.73 12.25 -8.89
C ASP A 189 -21.14 13.18 -7.82
N MET A 190 -21.10 14.47 -8.14
CA MET A 190 -20.58 15.55 -7.31
C MET A 190 -21.12 16.91 -7.80
N PRO A 191 -20.92 18.02 -7.06
CA PRO A 191 -21.31 19.35 -7.51
C PRO A 191 -20.66 19.72 -8.86
N LYS A 192 -21.42 20.43 -9.72
CA LYS A 192 -21.02 20.74 -11.12
C LYS A 192 -19.73 21.54 -11.23
N GLU A 193 -19.45 22.38 -10.26
CA GLU A 193 -18.23 23.19 -10.16
C GLU A 193 -16.97 22.34 -10.13
N GLY A 194 -17.04 21.18 -9.44
CA GLY A 194 -15.94 20.24 -9.35
C GLY A 194 -15.55 19.61 -10.68
N TYR A 195 -16.51 19.34 -11.57
CA TYR A 195 -16.17 18.80 -12.90
C TYR A 195 -15.37 19.80 -13.73
N MET A 196 -15.71 21.11 -13.62
CA MET A 196 -14.95 22.14 -14.32
C MET A 196 -13.50 22.21 -13.82
N GLU A 197 -13.31 22.06 -12.50
CA GLU A 197 -11.97 22.05 -11.91
C GLU A 197 -11.16 20.82 -12.31
N ILE A 198 -11.80 19.64 -12.36
CA ILE A 198 -11.14 18.37 -12.71
C ILE A 198 -10.80 18.29 -14.19
N PHE A 199 -11.75 18.65 -15.07
CA PHE A 199 -11.66 18.38 -16.50
C PHE A 199 -11.38 19.65 -17.34
N GLY A 200 -11.53 20.86 -16.76
CA GLY A 200 -11.42 22.11 -17.50
C GLY A 200 -12.57 22.37 -18.47
N SER A 201 -13.65 21.59 -18.41
CA SER A 201 -14.80 21.68 -19.31
C SER A 201 -16.12 21.52 -18.56
N LYS A 202 -17.19 22.13 -19.13
CA LYS A 202 -18.54 21.92 -18.62
C LYS A 202 -19.02 20.53 -19.05
N VAL A 203 -19.69 19.85 -18.14
CA VAL A 203 -20.35 18.56 -18.39
C VAL A 203 -21.87 18.70 -18.30
N GLY A 204 -22.59 17.76 -18.86
CA GLY A 204 -24.05 17.69 -18.79
C GLY A 204 -24.59 17.35 -17.40
N ASP A 205 -25.89 17.12 -17.33
CA ASP A 205 -26.53 16.58 -16.14
C ASP A 205 -26.32 15.07 -16.08
N LEU A 206 -25.86 14.59 -14.93
CA LEU A 206 -25.62 13.17 -14.70
C LEU A 206 -26.86 12.53 -14.06
N MET A 207 -27.25 11.35 -14.56
CA MET A 207 -28.22 10.55 -13.85
C MET A 207 -27.64 10.09 -12.51
N LYS A 208 -28.32 10.34 -11.41
CA LYS A 208 -27.89 9.98 -10.05
C LYS A 208 -27.96 8.46 -9.82
N LEU A 209 -27.00 7.75 -10.36
CA LEU A 209 -26.80 6.31 -10.17
C LEU A 209 -25.40 6.04 -9.61
N PRO A 210 -25.25 5.21 -8.57
CA PRO A 210 -23.93 4.82 -8.10
C PRO A 210 -23.08 4.22 -9.21
N GLY A 211 -21.83 4.69 -9.31
CA GLY A 211 -20.92 4.25 -10.36
C GLY A 211 -21.11 4.92 -11.72
N ARG A 212 -22.06 5.85 -11.85
CA ARG A 212 -22.21 6.72 -13.01
C ARG A 212 -21.36 7.98 -12.80
N GLY A 213 -20.67 8.44 -13.83
CA GLY A 213 -19.78 9.59 -13.73
C GLY A 213 -19.22 10.05 -15.05
N TYR A 214 -18.21 10.88 -14.98
CA TYR A 214 -17.43 11.38 -16.11
C TYR A 214 -15.98 10.92 -16.02
N LEU A 215 -15.34 10.73 -17.16
CA LEU A 215 -13.92 10.45 -17.25
C LEU A 215 -13.33 11.08 -18.52
N ASN A 216 -12.03 11.28 -18.52
CA ASN A 216 -11.31 11.76 -19.69
C ASN A 216 -10.69 10.59 -20.49
N VAL A 217 -10.92 10.60 -21.79
CA VAL A 217 -10.24 9.72 -22.76
C VAL A 217 -9.69 10.60 -23.88
N ASN A 218 -8.38 10.59 -24.08
CA ASN A 218 -7.73 11.37 -25.15
C ASN A 218 -8.20 12.85 -25.17
N GLU A 219 -8.14 13.53 -24.04
CA GLU A 219 -8.52 14.93 -23.86
C GLU A 219 -10.04 15.23 -23.94
N SER A 220 -10.85 14.29 -24.35
CA SER A 220 -12.31 14.41 -24.32
C SER A 220 -12.92 13.84 -23.05
N VAL A 221 -14.03 14.44 -22.61
CA VAL A 221 -14.76 14.00 -21.41
C VAL A 221 -16.00 13.25 -21.82
N TYR A 222 -16.18 12.06 -21.29
CA TYR A 222 -17.30 11.17 -21.60
C TYR A 222 -18.03 10.75 -20.34
N GLU A 223 -19.34 10.60 -20.47
CA GLU A 223 -20.15 9.93 -19.44
C GLU A 223 -19.82 8.44 -19.44
N PHE A 224 -19.71 7.82 -18.27
CA PHE A 224 -19.40 6.41 -18.14
C PHE A 224 -20.15 5.72 -17.01
N GLN A 225 -20.21 4.39 -17.09
CA GLN A 225 -20.68 3.53 -16.02
C GLN A 225 -19.56 2.58 -15.60
N ALA A 226 -19.19 2.63 -14.31
CA ALA A 226 -18.19 1.75 -13.74
C ALA A 226 -18.70 0.31 -13.60
N PHE A 227 -17.82 -0.67 -13.76
CA PHE A 227 -18.09 -2.06 -13.44
C PHE A 227 -18.07 -2.28 -11.92
N LEU A 228 -18.89 -3.20 -11.45
CA LEU A 228 -18.82 -3.72 -10.10
C LEU A 228 -17.65 -4.73 -9.96
N PRO A 229 -17.07 -4.87 -8.76
CA PRO A 229 -16.08 -5.91 -8.51
C PRO A 229 -16.66 -7.31 -8.73
N PHE A 230 -17.90 -7.51 -8.26
CA PHE A 230 -18.69 -8.73 -8.42
C PHE A 230 -20.16 -8.38 -8.58
N VAL A 231 -20.92 -9.19 -9.30
CA VAL A 231 -22.36 -9.01 -9.46
C VAL A 231 -23.12 -9.67 -8.31
N LYS A 232 -22.63 -10.80 -7.82
CA LYS A 232 -23.18 -11.58 -6.70
C LYS A 232 -22.07 -12.27 -5.92
N GLU A 233 -22.35 -12.70 -4.68
CA GLU A 233 -21.48 -13.53 -3.86
C GLU A 233 -20.05 -12.97 -3.68
N GLU A 234 -19.95 -11.68 -3.32
CA GLU A 234 -18.69 -10.97 -3.14
C GLU A 234 -17.70 -11.74 -2.24
N HIS A 235 -18.16 -12.19 -1.08
CA HIS A 235 -17.34 -12.93 -0.13
C HIS A 235 -16.78 -14.26 -0.69
N ALA A 236 -17.64 -15.05 -1.35
CA ALA A 236 -17.22 -16.30 -1.98
C ALA A 236 -16.22 -16.08 -3.11
N SER A 237 -16.43 -15.03 -3.90
CA SER A 237 -15.57 -14.64 -5.01
C SER A 237 -14.21 -14.15 -4.53
N LEU A 238 -14.14 -13.34 -3.48
CA LEU A 238 -12.88 -12.93 -2.84
C LEU A 238 -12.13 -14.14 -2.28
N SER A 239 -12.83 -15.04 -1.58
CA SER A 239 -12.24 -16.26 -1.04
C SER A 239 -11.64 -17.16 -2.14
N LYS A 240 -12.27 -17.23 -3.31
CA LYS A 240 -11.74 -17.95 -4.48
C LYS A 240 -10.43 -17.32 -4.99
N ILE A 241 -10.39 -15.99 -5.12
CA ILE A 241 -9.17 -15.27 -5.51
C ILE A 241 -8.04 -15.53 -4.49
N MET A 242 -8.32 -15.39 -3.19
CA MET A 242 -7.35 -15.65 -2.14
C MET A 242 -6.78 -17.07 -2.19
N LYS A 243 -7.62 -18.08 -2.42
CA LYS A 243 -7.19 -19.49 -2.56
C LYS A 243 -6.34 -19.72 -3.80
N GLN A 244 -6.70 -19.10 -4.93
CA GLN A 244 -5.97 -19.23 -6.21
C GLN A 244 -4.52 -18.76 -6.11
N PHE A 245 -4.26 -17.70 -5.34
CA PHE A 245 -2.94 -17.08 -5.22
C PHE A 245 -2.21 -17.44 -3.91
N LYS A 246 -2.78 -18.26 -3.04
CA LYS A 246 -2.16 -18.67 -1.78
C LYS A 246 -0.78 -19.29 -2.04
N GLY A 247 0.27 -18.72 -1.44
CA GLY A 247 1.66 -19.18 -1.59
C GLY A 247 2.32 -18.88 -2.94
N LYS A 248 1.63 -18.16 -3.84
CA LYS A 248 2.18 -17.80 -5.16
C LYS A 248 2.68 -16.35 -5.24
N THR A 249 2.41 -15.55 -4.24
CA THR A 249 2.81 -14.13 -4.21
C THR A 249 3.91 -13.92 -3.19
N ASN A 250 4.95 -13.21 -3.58
CA ASN A 250 6.08 -12.85 -2.71
C ASN A 250 5.92 -11.41 -2.16
N ALA A 251 4.70 -10.96 -1.94
CA ALA A 251 4.46 -9.63 -1.39
C ALA A 251 4.74 -9.63 0.11
N ASN A 252 5.66 -8.78 0.55
CA ASN A 252 5.93 -8.56 1.97
C ASN A 252 4.76 -7.82 2.60
N ARG A 253 4.10 -8.45 3.53
CA ARG A 253 2.97 -7.86 4.22
C ARG A 253 3.41 -7.12 5.46
N LEU A 254 3.11 -5.81 5.52
CA LEU A 254 3.23 -5.05 6.76
C LEU A 254 2.07 -5.45 7.69
N VAL A 255 2.40 -5.93 8.87
CA VAL A 255 1.41 -6.26 9.91
C VAL A 255 1.44 -5.13 10.94
N ALA A 256 0.28 -4.67 11.42
CA ALA A 256 0.25 -3.76 12.56
C ALA A 256 0.90 -4.45 13.76
N PHE A 257 1.65 -3.70 14.58
CA PHE A 257 2.08 -4.22 15.86
C PHE A 257 0.86 -4.36 16.78
N ASP A 258 0.77 -5.49 17.46
CA ASP A 258 -0.09 -5.58 18.63
C ASP A 258 0.45 -4.64 19.72
N GLU A 259 -0.44 -4.09 20.55
CA GLU A 259 -0.04 -3.23 21.68
C GLU A 259 0.95 -3.94 22.62
N GLU A 260 0.85 -5.28 22.70
CA GLU A 260 1.77 -6.14 23.43
C GLU A 260 2.41 -7.19 22.51
N LEU A 261 3.68 -6.99 22.17
CA LEU A 261 4.47 -7.98 21.44
C LEU A 261 5.04 -9.02 22.44
N SER A 262 4.59 -10.27 22.33
CA SER A 262 5.12 -11.37 23.13
C SER A 262 5.99 -12.30 22.28
N ILE A 263 6.94 -13.00 22.93
CA ILE A 263 7.76 -14.03 22.26
C ILE A 263 6.87 -15.13 21.62
N GLN A 264 5.69 -15.38 22.17
CA GLN A 264 4.74 -16.35 21.62
C GLN A 264 4.16 -15.87 20.29
N ASN A 265 3.96 -14.58 20.11
CA ASN A 265 3.46 -13.98 18.87
C ASN A 265 4.57 -13.76 17.81
N TYR A 266 5.84 -13.86 18.22
CA TYR A 266 7.00 -13.63 17.36
C TYR A 266 6.97 -14.48 16.07
N GLY A 267 6.55 -15.74 16.15
CA GLY A 267 6.44 -16.64 15.00
C GLY A 267 5.52 -16.13 13.89
N ALA A 268 4.44 -15.40 14.24
CA ALA A 268 3.54 -14.82 13.27
C ALA A 268 4.18 -13.64 12.51
N TYR A 269 5.00 -12.83 13.19
CA TYR A 269 5.73 -11.70 12.59
C TYR A 269 6.92 -12.16 11.76
N SER A 270 7.69 -13.15 12.23
CA SER A 270 8.83 -13.69 11.50
C SER A 270 8.41 -14.46 10.24
N ALA A 271 7.24 -15.09 10.22
CA ALA A 271 6.71 -15.77 9.04
C ALA A 271 6.31 -14.81 7.92
N SER A 272 5.92 -13.56 8.25
CA SER A 272 5.61 -12.52 7.26
C SER A 272 6.87 -11.87 6.66
N SER A 273 8.01 -11.97 7.34
CA SER A 273 9.29 -11.37 6.92
C SER A 273 10.19 -12.31 6.09
N LYS A 274 9.78 -13.56 5.86
CA LYS A 274 10.58 -14.60 5.16
C LYS A 274 10.92 -14.33 3.69
N SER A 275 10.71 -13.15 3.16
CA SER A 275 11.05 -12.82 1.77
C SER A 275 12.33 -11.99 1.60
N TYR A 276 13.05 -11.73 2.66
CA TYR A 276 14.42 -11.22 2.57
C TYR A 276 15.41 -12.35 2.90
N GLU A 277 15.83 -13.06 1.86
CA GLU A 277 17.11 -13.76 1.87
C GLU A 277 18.21 -12.68 1.85
N ASP A 278 18.38 -12.00 2.96
CA ASP A 278 19.61 -11.29 3.25
C ASP A 278 20.39 -12.20 4.20
N ASP A 279 21.46 -12.81 3.68
CA ASP A 279 22.43 -13.67 4.39
C ASP A 279 23.12 -12.97 5.58
N SER A 280 22.67 -11.78 5.97
CA SER A 280 23.35 -10.94 6.96
C SER A 280 22.96 -11.18 8.42
N LEU A 281 21.90 -11.95 8.70
CA LEU A 281 21.57 -12.39 10.07
C LEU A 281 21.97 -13.85 10.30
N VAL A 282 23.24 -14.15 10.16
CA VAL A 282 23.82 -15.32 10.82
C VAL A 282 23.79 -15.02 12.32
N LEU A 283 22.72 -15.42 12.99
CA LEU A 283 22.62 -15.39 14.45
C LEU A 283 23.70 -16.32 14.98
N GLY A 284 24.80 -15.76 15.49
CA GLY A 284 25.81 -16.53 16.23
C GLY A 284 25.19 -17.27 17.40
N ASP A 285 25.84 -18.30 17.91
CA ASP A 285 25.33 -19.14 19.02
C ASP A 285 24.99 -18.31 20.26
N ASP A 286 25.66 -17.19 20.49
CA ASP A 286 25.46 -16.27 21.62
C ASP A 286 24.63 -15.01 21.29
N SER A 287 23.86 -15.02 20.21
CA SER A 287 22.95 -13.93 19.85
C SER A 287 21.61 -14.06 20.57
N VAL A 288 21.13 -12.98 21.17
CA VAL A 288 19.81 -12.92 21.84
C VAL A 288 18.90 -11.95 21.12
N ILE A 289 17.77 -12.44 20.63
CA ILE A 289 16.73 -11.61 20.02
C ILE A 289 16.03 -10.81 21.12
N ILE A 290 16.06 -9.49 21.02
CA ILE A 290 15.45 -8.56 21.99
C ILE A 290 14.14 -7.94 21.54
N GLY A 291 13.81 -8.07 20.27
CA GLY A 291 12.59 -7.52 19.69
C GLY A 291 12.58 -7.60 18.17
N LEU A 292 11.67 -6.83 17.57
CA LEU A 292 11.58 -6.63 16.14
C LEU A 292 11.90 -5.18 15.81
N ASP A 293 12.56 -4.95 14.69
CA ASP A 293 12.61 -3.62 14.12
C ASP A 293 11.19 -3.12 13.80
N TYR A 294 10.96 -1.88 14.17
CA TYR A 294 9.63 -1.28 14.08
C TYR A 294 9.11 -1.17 12.63
N TYR A 295 10.00 -1.01 11.66
CA TYR A 295 9.62 -0.75 10.28
C TYR A 295 9.54 -2.00 9.42
N GLU A 296 10.56 -2.84 9.52
CA GLU A 296 10.70 -4.01 8.64
C GLU A 296 10.28 -5.31 9.32
N HIS A 297 9.99 -5.26 10.63
CA HIS A 297 9.69 -6.43 11.47
C HIS A 297 10.81 -7.47 11.45
N GLN A 298 12.04 -7.02 11.19
CA GLN A 298 13.18 -7.91 11.26
C GLN A 298 13.57 -8.13 12.72
N PRO A 299 14.07 -9.32 13.07
CA PRO A 299 14.59 -9.58 14.40
C PRO A 299 15.75 -8.64 14.72
N VAL A 300 15.66 -7.94 15.85
CA VAL A 300 16.79 -7.19 16.41
C VAL A 300 17.45 -8.10 17.46
N ALA A 301 18.68 -8.49 17.18
CA ALA A 301 19.46 -9.34 18.05
C ALA A 301 20.67 -8.60 18.61
N ILE A 302 21.06 -8.97 19.83
CA ILE A 302 22.33 -8.58 20.43
C ILE A 302 23.25 -9.78 20.32
N ASN A 303 24.39 -9.57 19.68
CA ASN A 303 25.47 -10.57 19.63
C ASN A 303 26.46 -10.29 20.78
N PHE A 304 26.53 -11.17 21.76
CA PHE A 304 27.40 -11.03 22.91
C PHE A 304 28.86 -11.44 22.61
N ASP A 305 29.11 -12.12 21.50
CA ASP A 305 30.47 -12.38 21.03
C ASP A 305 31.15 -11.10 20.53
N GLU A 306 30.35 -10.20 19.92
CA GLU A 306 30.85 -8.94 19.38
C GLU A 306 30.78 -7.79 20.38
N SER A 307 29.74 -7.78 21.22
CA SER A 307 29.42 -6.69 22.15
C SER A 307 29.59 -7.14 23.60
N ARG A 308 30.72 -6.79 24.23
CA ARG A 308 30.99 -7.13 25.64
C ARG A 308 30.21 -6.31 26.66
N SER A 309 29.54 -5.24 26.24
CA SER A 309 28.74 -4.39 27.12
C SER A 309 27.52 -3.85 26.38
N LEU A 310 26.40 -3.76 27.09
CA LEU A 310 25.13 -3.24 26.57
C LEU A 310 24.61 -2.15 27.51
N ALA A 311 24.30 -0.99 26.98
CA ALA A 311 23.62 0.07 27.72
C ALA A 311 22.21 0.26 27.22
N ILE A 312 21.22 0.21 28.11
CA ILE A 312 19.79 0.38 27.81
C ILE A 312 19.30 1.70 28.40
N TYR A 313 18.94 2.64 27.54
CA TYR A 313 18.43 3.96 27.92
C TYR A 313 16.92 4.07 27.67
N GLY A 314 16.25 4.87 28.47
CA GLY A 314 14.80 5.15 28.27
C GLY A 314 14.21 5.86 29.50
N LYS A 315 13.06 6.48 29.34
CA LYS A 315 12.30 7.08 30.46
C LYS A 315 11.87 6.03 31.48
N ARG A 316 11.45 6.47 32.66
CA ARG A 316 10.88 5.59 33.71
C ARG A 316 9.65 4.88 33.10
N GLN A 317 9.47 3.60 33.43
CA GLN A 317 8.35 2.75 32.97
C GLN A 317 8.33 2.39 31.45
N PHE A 318 9.39 2.68 30.70
CA PHE A 318 9.49 2.35 29.24
C PHE A 318 10.19 1.01 28.95
N GLY A 319 10.00 0.01 29.79
CA GLY A 319 10.34 -1.38 29.50
C GLY A 319 11.81 -1.79 29.67
N LYS A 320 12.73 -0.91 30.16
CA LYS A 320 14.16 -1.26 30.34
C LYS A 320 14.37 -2.57 31.11
N THR A 321 13.67 -2.72 32.23
CA THR A 321 13.75 -3.91 33.07
C THR A 321 13.21 -5.15 32.37
N ASN A 322 12.21 -4.99 31.48
CA ASN A 322 11.66 -6.10 30.69
C ASN A 322 12.68 -6.61 29.67
N VAL A 323 13.42 -5.71 29.01
CA VAL A 323 14.51 -6.09 28.10
C VAL A 323 15.58 -6.87 28.83
N LEU A 324 16.01 -6.44 30.02
CA LEU A 324 16.97 -7.18 30.83
C LEU A 324 16.45 -8.55 31.26
N ARG A 325 15.16 -8.66 31.62
CA ARG A 325 14.53 -9.95 31.95
C ARG A 325 14.48 -10.87 30.74
N LEU A 326 14.16 -10.33 29.57
CA LEU A 326 14.14 -11.06 28.30
C LEU A 326 15.54 -11.66 28.02
N ILE A 327 16.57 -10.82 28.01
CA ILE A 327 17.97 -11.24 27.77
C ILE A 327 18.36 -12.35 28.74
N ARG A 328 18.12 -12.15 30.04
CA ARG A 328 18.41 -13.16 31.06
C ARG A 328 17.72 -14.48 30.77
N ASN A 329 16.43 -14.45 30.39
CA ASN A 329 15.66 -15.65 30.15
C ASN A 329 16.14 -16.39 28.90
N GLU A 330 16.48 -15.67 27.83
CA GLU A 330 16.99 -16.28 26.59
C GLU A 330 18.39 -16.88 26.78
N ILE A 331 19.30 -16.21 27.49
CA ILE A 331 20.61 -16.75 27.83
C ILE A 331 20.44 -18.01 28.70
N LYS A 332 19.52 -17.98 29.68
CA LYS A 332 19.26 -19.15 30.52
C LYS A 332 18.71 -20.36 29.75
N LYS A 333 17.88 -20.12 28.70
CA LYS A 333 17.39 -21.18 27.83
C LYS A 333 18.49 -21.81 26.99
N LYS A 334 19.41 -20.97 26.44
CA LYS A 334 20.50 -21.43 25.55
C LYS A 334 21.57 -22.19 26.31
N HIS A 335 21.99 -21.69 27.47
CA HIS A 335 23.20 -22.17 28.17
C HIS A 335 22.91 -22.88 29.51
N GLY A 336 21.65 -23.02 29.89
CA GLY A 336 21.26 -23.76 31.09
C GLY A 336 21.75 -23.17 32.40
N LYS A 337 22.34 -24.03 33.27
CA LYS A 337 22.80 -23.62 34.65
C LYS A 337 24.21 -23.04 34.68
N GLU A 338 24.92 -22.93 33.59
CA GLU A 338 26.34 -22.53 33.53
C GLU A 338 26.58 -21.02 33.69
N TYR A 339 25.51 -20.20 33.54
CA TYR A 339 25.62 -18.74 33.62
C TYR A 339 25.19 -18.18 35.00
N ARG A 340 26.03 -17.35 35.56
CA ARG A 340 25.73 -16.61 36.79
C ARG A 340 25.33 -15.18 36.46
N PHE A 341 24.15 -14.75 36.89
CA PHE A 341 23.70 -13.38 36.78
C PHE A 341 23.97 -12.63 38.07
N LEU A 342 24.77 -11.56 38.01
CA LEU A 342 24.97 -10.63 39.12
C LEU A 342 24.07 -9.41 38.85
N ILE A 343 23.12 -9.18 39.75
CA ILE A 343 22.23 -8.01 39.72
C ILE A 343 22.55 -7.16 40.92
N SER A 344 23.09 -5.93 40.68
CA SER A 344 23.23 -4.88 41.68
C SER A 344 22.04 -3.95 41.56
N GLY A 345 21.36 -3.70 42.70
CA GLY A 345 20.22 -2.77 42.80
C GLY A 345 20.65 -1.31 42.84
#